data_4ba085574dfa1d579c5b72320314ece5
#
_entry.id   4ba085574dfa1d579c5b72320314ece5
#
_cell.length_a   1.000
_cell.length_b   1.000
_cell.length_c   1.000
_cell.angle_alpha   90.00
_cell.angle_beta   90.00
_cell.angle_gamma   90.00
#
_symmetry.space_group_name_H-M   'P 1'
#
loop_
_entity.id
_entity.type
_entity.pdbx_description
1 polymer ?
#
loop_
_entity_poly.entity_id
_entity_poly.type
_entity_poly.pdbx_seq_one_letter_code
_entity_poly.pdbx_strand_id
1 'polypeptide(L)'
;MPTFDKDQQPLFAREGLFRQKLNQLRTGENNNPRTPPDSSTRFKELEQGSYLTNVQTSMAKGDPQEKERIALLDGSTELYNRTAITRIIRDELKRSKRYKHNLSLLVVSIDEFASISQKHGATTTDSIIKGVATFLMSIIRDVDIPARYDGNTFLVLCPDTEPKGVSVLAERIRSKIMLTRVSDVGQNWHVTVSQGIAGFPGASVKGEELIQNAIMAANTAQKNGGNQTVLAE
;
A
#
# COMPACT_ATOMS: atom_id res chain seq x y z
N MET A 1 4.81 15.27 -38.97
CA MET A 1 4.66 15.29 -37.50
C MET A 1 4.60 13.85 -37.05
N PRO A 2 5.54 13.34 -36.23
CA PRO A 2 5.48 11.97 -35.74
C PRO A 2 4.37 11.87 -34.73
N THR A 3 3.45 10.94 -34.94
CA THR A 3 2.41 10.55 -33.99
C THR A 3 3.09 9.88 -32.80
N PHE A 4 3.08 10.53 -31.63
CA PHE A 4 3.55 9.96 -30.39
C PHE A 4 2.61 8.81 -30.00
N ASP A 5 3.16 7.61 -30.05
CA ASP A 5 2.50 6.39 -29.60
C ASP A 5 2.31 6.45 -28.05
N LYS A 6 1.06 6.49 -27.62
CA LYS A 6 0.70 6.58 -26.19
C LYS A 6 1.21 5.39 -25.35
N ASP A 7 1.62 4.30 -25.99
CA ASP A 7 2.16 3.12 -25.31
C ASP A 7 3.67 3.19 -25.02
N GLN A 8 4.37 4.24 -25.49
CA GLN A 8 5.80 4.45 -25.25
C GLN A 8 6.10 5.41 -24.08
N GLN A 9 5.10 5.95 -23.38
CA GLN A 9 5.38 6.74 -22.19
C GLN A 9 5.96 5.84 -21.09
N PRO A 10 7.05 6.27 -20.41
CA PRO A 10 7.60 5.56 -19.27
C PRO A 10 6.52 5.34 -18.22
N LEU A 11 6.49 4.17 -17.59
CA LEU A 11 5.51 3.84 -16.53
C LEU A 11 5.51 4.90 -15.41
N PHE A 12 6.64 5.55 -15.13
CA PHE A 12 6.74 6.69 -14.20
C PHE A 12 5.80 7.86 -14.55
N ALA A 13 5.62 8.17 -15.83
CA ALA A 13 4.66 9.19 -16.24
C ALA A 13 3.23 8.68 -16.07
N ARG A 14 3.00 7.38 -16.26
CA ARG A 14 1.71 6.72 -16.02
C ARG A 14 1.43 6.58 -14.52
N GLU A 15 2.44 6.31 -13.69
CA GLU A 15 2.31 6.19 -12.24
C GLU A 15 2.11 7.54 -11.57
N GLY A 16 2.79 8.58 -12.02
CA GLY A 16 2.51 9.95 -11.58
C GLY A 16 1.08 10.37 -11.88
N LEU A 17 0.59 10.06 -13.09
CA LEU A 17 -0.79 10.25 -13.49
C LEU A 17 -1.74 9.35 -12.70
N PHE A 18 -1.33 8.13 -12.39
CA PHE A 18 -2.14 7.19 -11.61
C PHE A 18 -2.22 7.60 -10.14
N ARG A 19 -1.12 8.06 -9.52
CA ARG A 19 -1.16 8.66 -8.17
C ARG A 19 -1.96 9.95 -8.13
N GLN A 20 -1.86 10.77 -9.15
CA GLN A 20 -2.68 11.97 -9.28
C GLN A 20 -4.15 11.60 -9.38
N LYS A 21 -4.49 10.56 -10.17
CA LYS A 21 -5.84 10.01 -10.27
C LYS A 21 -6.28 9.34 -8.96
N LEU A 22 -5.38 8.61 -8.28
CA LEU A 22 -5.62 8.02 -6.97
C LEU A 22 -5.90 9.09 -5.91
N ASN A 23 -5.12 10.16 -5.88
CA ASN A 23 -5.36 11.30 -5.00
C ASN A 23 -6.68 12.01 -5.34
N GLN A 24 -7.01 12.16 -6.62
CA GLN A 24 -8.31 12.70 -7.05
C GLN A 24 -9.48 11.82 -6.61
N LEU A 25 -9.34 10.49 -6.69
CA LEU A 25 -10.33 9.53 -6.19
C LEU A 25 -10.47 9.55 -4.66
N ARG A 26 -9.36 9.80 -3.95
CA ARG A 26 -9.34 9.92 -2.47
C ARG A 26 -9.96 11.22 -1.97
N THR A 27 -9.72 12.32 -2.67
CA THR A 27 -10.16 13.66 -2.24
C THR A 27 -11.56 14.01 -2.74
N GLY A 28 -12.11 13.26 -3.68
CA GLY A 28 -13.43 13.57 -4.28
C GLY A 28 -13.44 14.92 -5.00
N GLU A 29 -12.29 15.49 -5.32
CA GLU A 29 -12.18 16.79 -5.96
C GLU A 29 -12.54 16.73 -7.43
N ASN A 30 -13.81 16.97 -7.70
CA ASN A 30 -14.19 17.65 -8.94
C ASN A 30 -13.66 19.09 -8.88
N ASN A 31 -12.82 19.49 -9.83
CA ASN A 31 -12.30 20.84 -9.99
C ASN A 31 -13.41 21.88 -9.99
N ASN A 32 -13.76 22.39 -8.80
CA ASN A 32 -14.50 23.63 -8.66
C ASN A 32 -13.91 24.41 -7.47
N PRO A 33 -13.31 25.60 -7.66
CA PRO A 33 -12.68 26.35 -6.59
C PRO A 33 -13.74 27.02 -5.72
N ARG A 34 -14.28 26.30 -4.74
CA ARG A 34 -15.13 26.89 -3.70
C ARG A 34 -14.87 26.19 -2.38
N THR A 35 -14.28 26.96 -1.44
CA THR A 35 -14.22 26.82 0.02
C THR A 35 -14.11 25.39 0.60
N PRO A 36 -13.13 25.16 1.52
CA PRO A 36 -13.01 23.87 2.18
C PRO A 36 -14.28 23.60 3.01
N PRO A 37 -14.90 22.42 2.90
CA PRO A 37 -16.00 22.04 3.76
C PRO A 37 -15.48 21.86 5.19
N ASP A 38 -16.21 22.44 6.14
CA ASP A 38 -15.98 22.33 7.56
C ASP A 38 -15.87 20.87 8.00
N SER A 39 -14.87 20.57 8.83
CA SER A 39 -14.57 19.23 9.33
C SER A 39 -15.75 18.53 10.03
N SER A 40 -16.74 19.32 10.51
CA SER A 40 -17.95 18.80 11.16
C SER A 40 -18.93 18.11 10.19
N THR A 41 -18.90 18.46 8.91
CA THR A 41 -19.79 17.86 7.89
C THR A 41 -19.28 16.49 7.44
N ARG A 42 -17.96 16.30 7.38
CA ARG A 42 -17.33 15.00 7.06
C ARG A 42 -17.60 13.92 8.10
N PHE A 43 -17.65 14.29 9.39
CA PHE A 43 -17.95 13.34 10.45
C PHE A 43 -19.40 12.84 10.43
N LYS A 44 -20.35 13.70 10.05
CA LYS A 44 -21.77 13.31 9.96
C LYS A 44 -22.05 12.38 8.78
N GLU A 45 -21.33 12.50 7.67
CA GLU A 45 -21.48 11.60 6.52
C GLU A 45 -20.90 10.22 6.77
N LEU A 46 -19.85 10.10 7.61
CA LEU A 46 -19.25 8.83 8.03
C LEU A 46 -20.13 8.06 9.02
N GLU A 47 -20.93 8.74 9.83
CA GLU A 47 -21.87 8.11 10.79
C GLU A 47 -23.16 7.61 10.13
N GLN A 48 -23.58 8.12 8.98
CA GLN A 48 -24.88 7.81 8.37
C GLN A 48 -24.87 6.72 7.29
N GLY A 49 -23.73 6.19 6.90
CA GLY A 49 -23.69 5.14 5.88
C GLY A 49 -22.56 4.16 6.13
N SER A 50 -22.90 2.93 6.42
CA SER A 50 -21.95 1.84 6.32
C SER A 50 -21.28 1.91 4.94
N TYR A 51 -19.94 1.89 4.88
CA TYR A 51 -19.16 1.84 3.63
C TYR A 51 -19.75 0.84 2.62
N LEU A 52 -20.20 -0.33 3.11
CA LEU A 52 -20.86 -1.36 2.30
C LEU A 52 -22.15 -0.86 1.63
N THR A 53 -22.94 -0.03 2.31
CA THR A 53 -24.19 0.52 1.76
C THR A 53 -23.89 1.53 0.64
N ASN A 54 -22.85 2.36 0.82
CA ASN A 54 -22.44 3.32 -0.21
C ASN A 54 -21.86 2.61 -1.44
N VAL A 55 -21.03 1.58 -1.23
CA VAL A 55 -20.48 0.73 -2.29
C VAL A 55 -21.61 0.04 -3.09
N GLN A 56 -22.58 -0.57 -2.40
CA GLN A 56 -23.73 -1.22 -3.05
C GLN A 56 -24.58 -0.21 -3.82
N THR A 57 -24.79 1.00 -3.29
CA THR A 57 -25.55 2.06 -3.94
C THR A 57 -24.83 2.62 -5.16
N SER A 58 -23.50 2.79 -5.09
CA SER A 58 -22.68 3.24 -6.23
C SER A 58 -22.58 2.17 -7.32
N MET A 59 -22.50 0.90 -6.95
CA MET A 59 -22.60 -0.21 -7.91
C MET A 59 -23.93 -0.24 -8.63
N ALA A 60 -25.03 0.01 -7.94
CA ALA A 60 -26.36 0.07 -8.52
C ALA A 60 -26.55 1.26 -9.48
N LYS A 61 -25.91 2.40 -9.19
CA LYS A 61 -25.93 3.60 -10.05
C LYS A 61 -24.95 3.53 -11.22
N GLY A 62 -24.06 2.53 -11.25
CA GLY A 62 -23.20 2.28 -12.41
C GLY A 62 -22.06 3.26 -12.61
N ASP A 63 -21.66 4.04 -11.58
CA ASP A 63 -20.54 4.98 -11.68
C ASP A 63 -19.24 4.26 -12.08
N PRO A 64 -18.65 4.58 -13.25
CA PRO A 64 -17.43 3.92 -13.73
C PRO A 64 -16.23 4.16 -12.83
N GLN A 65 -16.15 5.32 -12.17
CA GLN A 65 -15.01 5.68 -11.29
C GLN A 65 -15.04 4.86 -9.99
N GLU A 66 -16.21 4.65 -9.41
CA GLU A 66 -16.36 3.84 -8.21
C GLU A 66 -16.12 2.35 -8.49
N LYS A 67 -16.52 1.86 -9.65
CA LYS A 67 -16.19 0.49 -10.09
C LYS A 67 -14.68 0.28 -10.23
N GLU A 68 -13.98 1.25 -10.85
CA GLU A 68 -12.51 1.20 -10.97
C GLU A 68 -11.84 1.25 -9.59
N ARG A 69 -12.32 2.12 -8.69
CA ARG A 69 -11.82 2.23 -7.31
C ARG A 69 -11.97 0.91 -6.55
N ILE A 70 -13.15 0.31 -6.54
CA ILE A 70 -13.41 -0.97 -5.86
C ILE A 70 -12.55 -2.10 -6.44
N ALA A 71 -12.33 -2.11 -7.76
CA ALA A 71 -11.52 -3.13 -8.40
C ALA A 71 -10.02 -3.04 -8.06
N LEU A 72 -9.51 -1.85 -7.75
CA LEU A 72 -8.07 -1.60 -7.58
C LEU A 72 -7.66 -1.37 -6.13
N LEU A 73 -8.53 -0.84 -5.28
CA LEU A 73 -8.18 -0.40 -3.93
C LEU A 73 -8.73 -1.34 -2.85
N ASP A 74 -8.02 -1.37 -1.73
CA ASP A 74 -8.52 -1.94 -0.48
C ASP A 74 -9.46 -0.95 0.19
N GLY A 75 -10.67 -1.40 0.52
CA GLY A 75 -11.73 -0.54 1.03
C GLY A 75 -11.48 0.09 2.39
N SER A 76 -10.56 -0.47 3.17
CA SER A 76 -10.23 0.00 4.51
C SER A 76 -9.08 1.02 4.50
N THR A 77 -8.07 0.79 3.68
CA THR A 77 -6.81 1.57 3.68
C THR A 77 -6.67 2.49 2.48
N GLU A 78 -7.48 2.29 1.45
CA GLU A 78 -7.37 2.99 0.16
C GLU A 78 -6.01 2.81 -0.55
N LEU A 79 -5.21 1.84 -0.12
CA LEU A 79 -4.04 1.37 -0.84
C LEU A 79 -4.46 0.40 -1.95
N TYR A 80 -3.54 0.04 -2.85
CA TYR A 80 -3.82 -1.03 -3.78
C TYR A 80 -4.21 -2.31 -3.04
N ASN A 81 -5.20 -3.03 -3.58
CA ASN A 81 -5.55 -4.34 -3.07
C ASN A 81 -4.60 -5.43 -3.61
N ARG A 82 -4.72 -6.65 -3.07
CA ARG A 82 -3.91 -7.80 -3.45
C ARG A 82 -3.92 -8.09 -4.95
N THR A 83 -5.09 -8.02 -5.59
CA THR A 83 -5.25 -8.31 -7.02
C THR A 83 -4.52 -7.29 -7.87
N ALA A 84 -4.69 -6.01 -7.55
CA ALA A 84 -4.05 -4.92 -8.27
C ALA A 84 -2.52 -4.97 -8.14
N ILE A 85 -1.99 -5.10 -6.92
CA ILE A 85 -0.54 -5.12 -6.71
C ILE A 85 0.13 -6.33 -7.35
N THR A 86 -0.51 -7.51 -7.32
CA THR A 86 0.03 -8.70 -7.98
C THR A 86 0.18 -8.51 -9.49
N ARG A 87 -0.79 -7.85 -10.12
CA ARG A 87 -0.73 -7.50 -11.54
C ARG A 87 0.38 -6.48 -11.81
N ILE A 88 0.46 -5.43 -11.00
CA ILE A 88 1.48 -4.37 -11.13
C ILE A 88 2.89 -4.98 -10.99
N ILE A 89 3.14 -5.82 -9.99
CA ILE A 89 4.43 -6.50 -9.79
C ILE A 89 4.81 -7.33 -11.02
N ARG A 90 3.86 -8.08 -11.59
CA ARG A 90 4.11 -8.88 -12.79
C ARG A 90 4.51 -8.02 -13.99
N ASP A 91 3.85 -6.90 -14.19
CA ASP A 91 4.13 -6.01 -15.33
C ASP A 91 5.42 -5.23 -15.12
N GLU A 92 5.72 -4.74 -13.90
CA GLU A 92 7.00 -4.12 -13.55
C GLU A 92 8.16 -5.09 -13.67
N LEU A 93 7.99 -6.36 -13.29
CA LEU A 93 9.05 -7.36 -13.45
C LEU A 93 9.37 -7.64 -14.93
N LYS A 94 8.36 -7.68 -15.81
CA LYS A 94 8.58 -7.79 -17.25
C LYS A 94 9.36 -6.59 -17.79
N ARG A 95 9.00 -5.38 -17.31
CA ARG A 95 9.69 -4.15 -17.67
C ARG A 95 11.13 -4.16 -17.19
N SER A 96 11.37 -4.49 -15.93
CA SER A 96 12.71 -4.58 -15.32
C SER A 96 13.60 -5.58 -16.07
N LYS A 97 13.05 -6.74 -16.48
CA LYS A 97 13.77 -7.70 -17.34
C LYS A 97 14.15 -7.12 -18.70
N ARG A 98 13.22 -6.41 -19.35
CA ARG A 98 13.44 -5.84 -20.68
C ARG A 98 14.52 -4.75 -20.69
N TYR A 99 14.48 -3.89 -19.69
CA TYR A 99 15.35 -2.70 -19.62
C TYR A 99 16.55 -2.89 -18.68
N LYS A 100 16.71 -4.08 -18.08
CA LYS A 100 17.77 -4.42 -17.12
C LYS A 100 17.80 -3.47 -15.90
N HIS A 101 16.63 -3.09 -15.42
CA HIS A 101 16.48 -2.28 -14.24
C HIS A 101 16.28 -3.15 -12.98
N ASN A 102 16.67 -2.61 -11.84
CA ASN A 102 16.40 -3.24 -10.57
C ASN A 102 14.92 -3.12 -10.20
N LEU A 103 14.41 -4.09 -9.45
CA LEU A 103 13.09 -4.04 -8.86
C LEU A 103 13.17 -4.70 -7.49
N SER A 104 12.65 -4.04 -6.48
CA SER A 104 12.60 -4.63 -5.14
C SER A 104 11.20 -4.55 -4.57
N LEU A 105 10.89 -5.54 -3.74
CA LEU A 105 9.64 -5.64 -3.01
C LEU A 105 9.95 -5.69 -1.52
N LEU A 106 9.31 -4.82 -0.76
CA LEU A 106 9.32 -4.80 0.69
C LEU A 106 7.96 -5.30 1.20
N VAL A 107 8.00 -6.32 2.04
CA VAL A 107 6.87 -6.78 2.85
C VAL A 107 6.97 -6.15 4.22
N VAL A 108 5.86 -5.61 4.73
CA VAL A 108 5.74 -5.03 6.07
C VAL A 108 4.58 -5.72 6.77
N SER A 109 4.86 -6.49 7.81
CA SER A 109 3.85 -7.19 8.62
C SER A 109 3.80 -6.59 10.01
N ILE A 110 2.61 -6.27 10.50
CA ILE A 110 2.41 -5.77 11.87
C ILE A 110 2.64 -6.94 12.83
N ASP A 111 3.53 -6.74 13.81
CA ASP A 111 3.82 -7.74 14.84
C ASP A 111 2.66 -7.88 15.82
N GLU A 112 2.54 -9.07 16.42
CA GLU A 112 1.53 -9.40 17.44
C GLU A 112 0.07 -9.10 17.07
N PHE A 113 -0.23 -8.91 15.78
CA PHE A 113 -1.54 -8.48 15.30
C PHE A 113 -2.68 -9.40 15.76
N ALA A 114 -2.48 -10.71 15.75
CA ALA A 114 -3.48 -11.67 16.22
C ALA A 114 -3.79 -11.49 17.72
N SER A 115 -2.77 -11.25 18.55
CA SER A 115 -2.92 -10.96 19.98
C SER A 115 -3.68 -9.65 20.21
N ILE A 116 -3.36 -8.61 19.44
CA ILE A 116 -4.06 -7.31 19.51
C ILE A 116 -5.52 -7.50 19.12
N SER A 117 -5.80 -8.23 18.04
CA SER A 117 -7.15 -8.49 17.56
C SER A 117 -7.99 -9.25 18.60
N GLN A 118 -7.39 -10.25 19.24
CA GLN A 118 -8.08 -11.05 20.24
C GLN A 118 -8.40 -10.25 21.52
N LYS A 119 -7.49 -9.37 21.94
CA LYS A 119 -7.64 -8.58 23.17
C LYS A 119 -8.51 -7.34 23.01
N HIS A 120 -8.45 -6.67 21.85
CA HIS A 120 -9.00 -5.33 21.65
C HIS A 120 -10.08 -5.27 20.56
N GLY A 121 -10.29 -6.37 19.83
CA GLY A 121 -11.36 -6.50 18.85
C GLY A 121 -11.07 -5.88 17.48
N ALA A 122 -12.03 -6.05 16.57
CA ALA A 122 -11.88 -5.67 15.16
C ALA A 122 -11.74 -4.15 14.94
N THR A 123 -12.51 -3.35 15.66
CA THR A 123 -12.46 -1.88 15.52
C THR A 123 -11.07 -1.32 15.80
N THR A 124 -10.39 -1.84 16.83
CA THR A 124 -9.03 -1.43 17.17
C THR A 124 -8.04 -1.85 16.07
N THR A 125 -8.15 -3.08 15.59
CA THR A 125 -7.26 -3.56 14.53
C THR A 125 -7.46 -2.83 13.21
N ASP A 126 -8.69 -2.47 12.85
CA ASP A 126 -8.98 -1.66 11.67
C ASP A 126 -8.38 -0.24 11.79
N SER A 127 -8.45 0.36 12.97
CA SER A 127 -7.82 1.65 13.25
C SER A 127 -6.30 1.57 13.12
N ILE A 128 -5.66 0.54 13.66
CA ILE A 128 -4.22 0.30 13.52
C ILE A 128 -3.83 0.12 12.05
N ILE A 129 -4.57 -0.68 11.30
CA ILE A 129 -4.33 -0.93 9.86
C ILE A 129 -4.38 0.38 9.08
N LYS A 130 -5.40 1.23 9.31
CA LYS A 130 -5.51 2.54 8.68
C LYS A 130 -4.36 3.48 9.07
N GLY A 131 -4.00 3.48 10.35
CA GLY A 131 -2.87 4.27 10.84
C GLY A 131 -1.54 3.84 10.19
N VAL A 132 -1.29 2.54 10.07
CA VAL A 132 -0.10 2.01 9.38
C VAL A 132 -0.11 2.35 7.89
N ALA A 133 -1.25 2.25 7.22
CA ALA A 133 -1.38 2.65 5.81
C ALA A 133 -1.05 4.13 5.59
N THR A 134 -1.60 5.00 6.42
CA THR A 134 -1.32 6.45 6.40
C THR A 134 0.15 6.75 6.67
N PHE A 135 0.73 6.06 7.66
CA PHE A 135 2.17 6.18 7.96
C PHE A 135 3.02 5.73 6.76
N LEU A 136 2.76 4.58 6.15
CA LEU A 136 3.49 4.12 4.97
C LEU A 136 3.43 5.14 3.84
N MET A 137 2.25 5.69 3.55
CA MET A 137 2.08 6.73 2.54
C MET A 137 2.90 8.00 2.81
N SER A 138 3.15 8.32 4.08
CA SER A 138 3.93 9.51 4.47
C SER A 138 5.44 9.34 4.34
N ILE A 139 5.93 8.10 4.31
CA ILE A 139 7.38 7.81 4.41
C ILE A 139 7.98 7.27 3.11
N ILE A 140 7.18 6.69 2.21
CA ILE A 140 7.63 6.16 0.93
C ILE A 140 7.76 7.27 -0.11
N ARG A 141 8.50 6.99 -1.21
CA ARG A 141 8.64 7.92 -2.34
C ARG A 141 7.39 7.90 -3.22
N ASP A 142 7.25 8.93 -4.07
CA ASP A 142 6.12 9.01 -5.02
C ASP A 142 6.11 7.90 -6.07
N VAL A 143 7.26 7.33 -6.37
CA VAL A 143 7.41 6.22 -7.32
C VAL A 143 7.19 4.84 -6.68
N ASP A 144 7.22 4.75 -5.35
CA ASP A 144 6.98 3.50 -4.63
C ASP A 144 5.48 3.21 -4.58
N ILE A 145 5.12 1.95 -4.73
CA ILE A 145 3.73 1.53 -4.88
C ILE A 145 3.29 0.73 -3.65
N PRO A 146 2.55 1.34 -2.72
CA PRO A 146 2.05 0.65 -1.54
C PRO A 146 0.77 -0.10 -1.81
N ALA A 147 0.61 -1.25 -1.15
CA ALA A 147 -0.58 -2.07 -1.21
C ALA A 147 -0.88 -2.74 0.14
N ARG A 148 -2.13 -3.04 0.39
CA ARG A 148 -2.54 -4.00 1.41
C ARG A 148 -2.69 -5.36 0.76
N TYR A 149 -1.84 -6.30 1.18
CA TYR A 149 -1.81 -7.62 0.56
C TYR A 149 -2.74 -8.61 1.23
N ASP A 150 -2.70 -8.65 2.56
CA ASP A 150 -3.53 -9.55 3.36
C ASP A 150 -3.58 -9.04 4.81
N GLY A 151 -4.68 -9.27 5.53
CA GLY A 151 -4.85 -9.01 6.96
C GLY A 151 -4.02 -7.83 7.50
N ASN A 152 -2.89 -8.15 8.12
CA ASN A 152 -1.91 -7.22 8.70
C ASN A 152 -0.67 -7.00 7.83
N THR A 153 -0.67 -7.45 6.57
CA THR A 153 0.50 -7.46 5.68
C THR A 153 0.36 -6.43 4.57
N PHE A 154 1.35 -5.57 4.47
CA PHE A 154 1.47 -4.56 3.41
C PHE A 154 2.63 -4.90 2.49
N LEU A 155 2.54 -4.49 1.24
CA LEU A 155 3.62 -4.53 0.25
C LEU A 155 3.98 -3.10 -0.16
N VAL A 156 5.27 -2.87 -0.39
CA VAL A 156 5.77 -1.67 -1.05
C VAL A 156 6.64 -2.12 -2.21
N LEU A 157 6.17 -1.91 -3.43
CA LEU A 157 6.97 -2.18 -4.62
C LEU A 157 7.84 -0.95 -4.90
N CYS A 158 9.15 -1.16 -5.05
CA CYS A 158 10.17 -0.13 -5.26
C CYS A 158 10.82 -0.32 -6.62
N PRO A 159 10.31 0.35 -7.69
CA PRO A 159 10.92 0.33 -9.00
C PRO A 159 12.32 0.95 -8.99
N ASP A 160 13.18 0.51 -9.89
CA ASP A 160 14.56 1.00 -10.11
C ASP A 160 15.39 1.10 -8.82
N THR A 161 15.12 0.22 -7.84
CA THR A 161 15.77 0.24 -6.54
C THR A 161 16.34 -1.15 -6.22
N GLU A 162 17.61 -1.19 -5.82
CA GLU A 162 18.27 -2.40 -5.37
C GLU A 162 17.78 -2.79 -3.96
N PRO A 163 17.86 -4.09 -3.59
CA PRO A 163 17.48 -4.55 -2.25
C PRO A 163 18.19 -3.81 -1.10
N LYS A 164 19.47 -3.46 -1.29
CA LYS A 164 20.23 -2.66 -0.31
C LYS A 164 19.63 -1.26 -0.12
N GLY A 165 19.17 -0.63 -1.20
CA GLY A 165 18.47 0.66 -1.12
C GLY A 165 17.14 0.56 -0.38
N VAL A 166 16.40 -0.53 -0.61
CA VAL A 166 15.15 -0.81 0.11
C VAL A 166 15.40 -1.14 1.58
N SER A 167 16.55 -1.72 1.95
CA SER A 167 16.92 -1.95 3.36
C SER A 167 17.00 -0.64 4.15
N VAL A 168 17.44 0.45 3.52
CA VAL A 168 17.44 1.79 4.14
C VAL A 168 16.01 2.29 4.37
N LEU A 169 15.11 2.09 3.40
CA LEU A 169 13.69 2.42 3.56
C LEU A 169 13.06 1.56 4.66
N ALA A 170 13.33 0.27 4.65
CA ALA A 170 12.82 -0.67 5.64
C ALA A 170 13.22 -0.26 7.07
N GLU A 171 14.50 0.04 7.30
CA GLU A 171 14.97 0.48 8.61
C GLU A 171 14.34 1.83 9.02
N ARG A 172 14.14 2.75 8.07
CA ARG A 172 13.44 4.00 8.32
C ARG A 172 11.98 3.78 8.72
N ILE A 173 11.28 2.83 8.07
CA ILE A 173 9.91 2.43 8.44
C ILE A 173 9.92 1.83 9.84
N ARG A 174 10.77 0.83 10.07
CA ARG A 174 10.87 0.10 11.34
C ARG A 174 11.12 1.02 12.53
N SER A 175 12.15 1.86 12.44
CA SER A 175 12.53 2.76 13.52
C SER A 175 11.50 3.85 13.79
N LYS A 176 10.85 4.37 12.76
CA LYS A 176 9.88 5.46 12.93
C LYS A 176 8.50 4.97 13.37
N ILE A 177 8.01 3.83 12.85
CA ILE A 177 6.69 3.33 13.21
C ILE A 177 6.59 2.98 14.68
N MET A 178 7.66 2.44 15.25
CA MET A 178 7.76 2.12 16.68
C MET A 178 7.55 3.36 17.57
N LEU A 179 7.93 4.54 17.08
CA LEU A 179 7.79 5.82 17.78
C LEU A 179 6.51 6.58 17.40
N THR A 180 5.85 6.12 16.34
CA THR A 180 4.66 6.79 15.81
C THR A 180 3.41 6.20 16.44
N ARG A 181 2.48 7.07 16.77
CA ARG A 181 1.14 6.65 17.22
C ARG A 181 0.31 6.32 15.99
N VAL A 182 -0.05 5.05 15.84
CA VAL A 182 -0.87 4.55 14.74
C VAL A 182 -2.28 4.31 15.22
N SER A 183 -3.13 5.33 15.13
CA SER A 183 -4.56 5.22 15.41
C SER A 183 -5.28 6.47 14.91
N ASP A 184 -6.50 6.31 14.44
CA ASP A 184 -7.38 7.41 14.03
C ASP A 184 -8.49 7.70 15.06
N VAL A 185 -8.70 6.85 16.06
CA VAL A 185 -9.79 6.98 17.04
C VAL A 185 -9.30 6.88 18.48
N GLY A 186 -9.00 8.01 19.11
CA GLY A 186 -8.93 8.19 20.57
C GLY A 186 -7.93 7.38 21.38
N GLN A 187 -7.42 6.26 20.89
CA GLN A 187 -6.42 5.43 21.54
C GLN A 187 -5.11 5.44 20.73
N ASN A 188 -4.02 5.75 21.41
CA ASN A 188 -2.68 5.79 20.80
C ASN A 188 -2.06 4.39 20.88
N TRP A 189 -1.93 3.74 19.72
CA TRP A 189 -1.24 2.46 19.59
C TRP A 189 0.19 2.64 19.10
N HIS A 190 1.09 1.92 19.74
CA HIS A 190 2.45 1.73 19.26
C HIS A 190 2.56 0.29 18.76
N VAL A 191 3.02 0.13 17.56
CA VAL A 191 3.23 -1.19 16.94
C VAL A 191 4.66 -1.32 16.45
N THR A 192 5.14 -2.54 16.40
CA THR A 192 6.36 -2.89 15.67
C THR A 192 6.01 -3.63 14.39
N VAL A 193 6.95 -3.70 13.49
CA VAL A 193 6.78 -4.39 12.22
C VAL A 193 7.97 -5.30 11.92
N SER A 194 7.68 -6.47 11.41
CA SER A 194 8.65 -7.37 10.80
C SER A 194 8.63 -7.22 9.30
N GLN A 195 9.79 -7.18 8.69
CA GLN A 195 9.93 -6.82 7.30
C GLN A 195 10.76 -7.85 6.54
N GLY A 196 10.37 -8.07 5.28
CA GLY A 196 11.09 -8.92 4.36
C GLY A 196 11.33 -8.22 3.03
N ILE A 197 12.52 -8.33 2.49
CA ILE A 197 12.91 -7.72 1.23
C ILE A 197 13.29 -8.79 0.24
N ALA A 198 12.78 -8.71 -0.98
CA ALA A 198 13.25 -9.50 -2.12
C ALA A 198 13.50 -8.59 -3.32
N GLY A 199 14.43 -8.95 -4.19
CA GLY A 199 14.80 -8.12 -5.32
C GLY A 199 15.04 -8.87 -6.62
N PHE A 200 14.98 -8.11 -7.71
CA PHE A 200 15.37 -8.53 -9.06
C PHE A 200 16.42 -7.53 -9.61
N PRO A 201 17.49 -7.96 -10.28
CA PRO A 201 17.86 -9.36 -10.53
C PRO A 201 18.26 -10.12 -9.26
N GLY A 202 17.93 -11.40 -9.20
CA GLY A 202 18.18 -12.30 -8.08
C GLY A 202 17.56 -13.66 -8.35
N ALA A 203 17.27 -14.42 -7.30
CA ALA A 203 16.67 -15.74 -7.39
C ALA A 203 15.25 -15.74 -8.01
N SER A 204 14.55 -14.59 -7.99
CA SER A 204 13.15 -14.50 -8.42
C SER A 204 13.04 -14.28 -9.93
N VAL A 205 12.44 -15.22 -10.63
CA VAL A 205 12.19 -15.17 -12.07
C VAL A 205 10.74 -14.73 -12.38
N LYS A 206 9.81 -14.98 -11.47
CA LYS A 206 8.38 -14.67 -11.60
C LYS A 206 7.92 -13.72 -10.49
N GLY A 207 6.87 -12.95 -10.76
CA GLY A 207 6.32 -12.01 -9.79
C GLY A 207 5.79 -12.69 -8.53
N GLU A 208 5.21 -13.87 -8.66
CA GLU A 208 4.73 -14.68 -7.54
C GLU A 208 5.89 -15.16 -6.65
N GLU A 209 7.03 -15.54 -7.24
CA GLU A 209 8.24 -15.93 -6.51
C GLU A 209 8.82 -14.74 -5.74
N LEU A 210 8.86 -13.56 -6.34
CA LEU A 210 9.31 -12.33 -5.68
C LEU A 210 8.47 -12.03 -4.44
N ILE A 211 7.15 -12.15 -4.55
CA ILE A 211 6.22 -11.97 -3.43
C ILE A 211 6.47 -13.02 -2.34
N GLN A 212 6.56 -14.29 -2.71
CA GLN A 212 6.76 -15.38 -1.76
C GLN A 212 8.09 -15.24 -1.00
N ASN A 213 9.18 -14.93 -1.71
CA ASN A 213 10.49 -14.74 -1.09
C ASN A 213 10.46 -13.59 -0.07
N ALA A 214 9.84 -12.45 -0.41
CA ALA A 214 9.70 -11.34 0.51
C ALA A 214 8.81 -11.68 1.72
N ILE A 215 7.72 -12.43 1.54
CA ILE A 215 6.86 -12.91 2.63
C ILE A 215 7.62 -13.91 3.53
N MET A 216 8.37 -14.84 2.95
CA MET A 216 9.18 -15.79 3.73
C MET A 216 10.23 -15.07 4.57
N ALA A 217 10.89 -14.05 4.03
CA ALA A 217 11.82 -13.22 4.77
C ALA A 217 11.13 -12.46 5.93
N ALA A 218 9.96 -11.88 5.70
CA ALA A 218 9.17 -11.23 6.76
C ALA A 218 8.75 -12.22 7.87
N ASN A 219 8.32 -13.42 7.49
CA ASN A 219 7.99 -14.48 8.45
C ASN A 219 9.22 -14.93 9.25
N THR A 220 10.40 -14.96 8.64
CA THR A 220 11.66 -15.24 9.34
C THR A 220 11.95 -14.12 10.35
N ALA A 221 11.76 -12.86 9.98
CA ALA A 221 11.86 -11.73 10.89
C ALA A 221 10.93 -11.88 12.10
N GLN A 222 9.66 -12.25 11.89
CA GLN A 222 8.69 -12.49 12.98
C GLN A 222 9.13 -13.64 13.91
N LYS A 223 9.58 -14.76 13.35
CA LYS A 223 10.06 -15.93 14.13
C LYS A 223 11.29 -15.62 14.97
N ASN A 224 12.13 -14.72 14.51
CA ASN A 224 13.36 -14.30 15.21
C ASN A 224 13.10 -13.22 16.28
N GLY A 225 11.85 -12.99 16.68
CA GLY A 225 11.49 -12.06 17.76
C GLY A 225 10.78 -10.77 17.28
N GLY A 226 10.51 -10.62 16.00
CA GLY A 226 9.85 -9.45 15.45
C GLY A 226 10.72 -8.19 15.40
N ASN A 227 10.13 -7.08 14.99
CA ASN A 227 10.77 -5.75 14.93
C ASN A 227 12.14 -5.74 14.23
N GLN A 228 12.24 -6.40 13.10
CA GLN A 228 13.46 -6.50 12.32
C GLN A 228 13.20 -6.67 10.82
N THR A 229 14.26 -6.49 10.05
CA THR A 229 14.23 -6.63 8.58
C THR A 229 15.12 -7.80 8.16
N VAL A 230 14.62 -8.66 7.30
CA VAL A 230 15.35 -9.78 6.70
C VAL A 230 15.35 -9.61 5.18
N LEU A 231 16.53 -9.80 4.57
CA LEU A 231 16.69 -9.87 3.12
C LEU A 231 16.53 -11.32 2.67
N ALA A 232 15.69 -11.56 1.68
CA ALA A 232 15.59 -12.87 1.04
C ALA A 232 16.89 -13.18 0.28
N GLU A 233 17.40 -14.41 0.45
CA GLU A 233 18.57 -14.93 -0.26
C GLU A 233 18.26 -15.28 -1.72
#